data_a26bc4df205716138039a1bbe13ef080
#
_entry.id   a26bc4df205716138039a1bbe13ef080
#
_cell.length_a   1.000
_cell.length_b   1.000
_cell.length_c   1.000
_cell.angle_alpha   90.00
_cell.angle_beta   90.00
_cell.angle_gamma   90.00
#
_symmetry.space_group_name_H-M   'P 1'
#
loop_
_entity.id
_entity.type
_entity.pdbx_description
1 polymer ?
#
loop_
_entity_poly.entity_id
_entity_poly.type
_entity_poly.pdbx_seq_one_letter_code
_entity_poly.pdbx_strand_id
1 'polypeptide(L)'
;AYDAIIKKTEERLRTILAIPNNYKVLFLQGGATSQFSMVPLNLLQKGKADYIVTGYFANKAYAEAKKYGDIALAGTSKDKDFTYIPKQQELALNKDADYVYLCANNTIYGTEWKYVPDTKGVPIVADMSSNILSKPIRVEDYGIIFAGAQKNMGCAGLTVAIVREDLIGHAKEFTPVMMDYAPLAEKDSMYNTPPTYAIYILSLIHISE
;
A
#
# COMPACT_ATOMS: atom_id res chain seq x y z
N ALA A 1 -20.64 17.44 -10.55
CA ALA A 1 -21.10 16.05 -10.81
C ALA A 1 -20.05 15.01 -10.40
N TYR A 2 -18.78 15.19 -10.79
CA TYR A 2 -17.72 14.20 -10.49
C TYR A 2 -17.34 14.16 -9.01
N ASP A 3 -17.29 15.29 -8.31
CA ASP A 3 -17.00 15.36 -6.87
C ASP A 3 -17.90 14.46 -6.02
N ALA A 4 -19.17 14.33 -6.43
CA ALA A 4 -20.09 13.42 -5.75
C ALA A 4 -19.73 11.94 -5.93
N ILE A 5 -19.17 11.57 -7.10
CA ILE A 5 -18.76 10.20 -7.38
C ILE A 5 -17.53 9.83 -6.55
N ILE A 6 -16.49 10.68 -6.53
CA ILE A 6 -15.26 10.39 -5.78
C ILE A 6 -15.52 10.34 -4.26
N LYS A 7 -16.32 11.26 -3.72
CA LYS A 7 -16.71 11.26 -2.31
C LYS A 7 -17.48 10.01 -1.94
N LYS A 8 -18.48 9.63 -2.74
CA LYS A 8 -19.25 8.40 -2.53
C LYS A 8 -18.40 7.14 -2.62
N THR A 9 -17.40 7.13 -3.50
CA THR A 9 -16.44 6.03 -3.62
C THR A 9 -15.61 5.89 -2.34
N GLU A 10 -15.11 7.00 -1.82
CA GLU A 10 -14.38 7.01 -0.55
C GLU A 10 -15.25 6.56 0.61
N GLU A 11 -16.46 7.08 0.74
CA GLU A 11 -17.42 6.69 1.80
C GLU A 11 -17.70 5.19 1.79
N ARG A 12 -17.87 4.60 0.60
CA ARG A 12 -18.08 3.15 0.45
C ARG A 12 -16.88 2.33 0.88
N LEU A 13 -15.68 2.72 0.42
CA LEU A 13 -14.44 2.06 0.85
C LEU A 13 -14.26 2.15 2.37
N ARG A 14 -14.51 3.33 2.96
CA ARG A 14 -14.45 3.52 4.41
C ARG A 14 -15.42 2.61 5.16
N THR A 15 -16.64 2.46 4.64
CA THR A 15 -17.66 1.60 5.25
C THR A 15 -17.28 0.13 5.15
N ILE A 16 -16.92 -0.35 3.94
CA ILE A 16 -16.64 -1.77 3.69
C ILE A 16 -15.37 -2.23 4.41
N LEU A 17 -14.33 -1.42 4.43
CA LEU A 17 -13.05 -1.74 5.06
C LEU A 17 -12.94 -1.24 6.51
N ALA A 18 -13.99 -0.62 7.05
CA ALA A 18 -13.99 0.01 8.38
C ALA A 18 -12.77 0.93 8.58
N ILE A 19 -12.47 1.79 7.60
CA ILE A 19 -11.29 2.67 7.62
C ILE A 19 -11.45 3.73 8.71
N PRO A 20 -10.52 3.83 9.68
CA PRO A 20 -10.57 4.85 10.72
C PRO A 20 -10.42 6.28 10.17
N ASN A 21 -10.90 7.26 10.94
CA ASN A 21 -10.88 8.66 10.52
C ASN A 21 -9.46 9.26 10.40
N ASN A 22 -8.49 8.67 11.09
CA ASN A 22 -7.07 9.07 11.03
C ASN A 22 -6.31 8.46 9.85
N TYR A 23 -7.01 8.01 8.82
CA TYR A 23 -6.45 7.57 7.55
C TYR A 23 -7.00 8.39 6.40
N LYS A 24 -6.14 8.73 5.44
CA LYS A 24 -6.52 9.29 4.14
C LYS A 24 -6.69 8.17 3.11
N VAL A 25 -7.74 8.29 2.30
CA VAL A 25 -7.95 7.41 1.14
C VAL A 25 -7.59 8.19 -0.11
N LEU A 26 -6.58 7.75 -0.82
CA LEU A 26 -6.05 8.41 -2.00
C LEU A 26 -6.36 7.61 -3.26
N PHE A 27 -6.82 8.29 -4.29
CA PHE A 27 -7.08 7.74 -5.62
C PHE A 27 -5.97 8.20 -6.56
N LEU A 28 -5.04 7.30 -6.86
CA LEU A 28 -3.76 7.61 -7.50
C LEU A 28 -3.65 6.98 -8.89
N GLN A 29 -2.66 7.44 -9.62
CA GLN A 29 -2.27 6.92 -10.94
C GLN A 29 -0.92 6.20 -10.83
N GLY A 30 -0.48 5.55 -11.92
CA GLY A 30 0.82 4.91 -12.02
C GLY A 30 0.87 3.44 -11.56
N GLY A 31 -0.27 2.87 -11.18
CA GLY A 31 -0.37 1.49 -10.71
C GLY A 31 0.30 1.28 -9.35
N ALA A 32 0.18 0.07 -8.80
CA ALA A 32 0.87 -0.31 -7.58
C ALA A 32 2.40 -0.19 -7.72
N THR A 33 2.92 -0.26 -8.93
CA THR A 33 4.37 -0.12 -9.20
C THR A 33 4.89 1.26 -8.82
N SER A 34 4.12 2.33 -9.02
CA SER A 34 4.51 3.68 -8.57
C SER A 34 4.64 3.76 -7.05
N GLN A 35 3.87 2.96 -6.30
CA GLN A 35 3.97 2.91 -4.84
C GLN A 35 5.33 2.34 -4.37
N PHE A 36 5.98 1.53 -5.17
CA PHE A 36 7.33 1.02 -4.84
C PHE A 36 8.36 2.15 -4.70
N SER A 37 8.15 3.27 -5.41
CA SER A 37 8.95 4.50 -5.28
C SER A 37 8.33 5.48 -4.28
N MET A 38 6.99 5.66 -4.31
CA MET A 38 6.30 6.62 -3.45
C MET A 38 6.50 6.31 -1.96
N VAL A 39 6.39 5.05 -1.57
CA VAL A 39 6.55 4.63 -0.18
C VAL A 39 7.91 5.04 0.39
N PRO A 40 9.06 4.66 -0.19
CA PRO A 40 10.35 5.09 0.35
C PRO A 40 10.58 6.60 0.26
N LEU A 41 10.08 7.29 -0.78
CA LEU A 41 10.19 8.74 -0.90
C LEU A 41 9.45 9.48 0.22
N ASN A 42 8.33 8.95 0.69
CA ASN A 42 7.52 9.57 1.74
C ASN A 42 7.88 9.11 3.17
N LEU A 43 8.35 7.88 3.35
CA LEU A 43 8.49 7.29 4.69
C LEU A 43 9.92 7.20 5.21
N LEU A 44 10.95 7.21 4.36
CA LEU A 44 12.34 7.06 4.79
C LEU A 44 12.88 8.34 5.45
N GLN A 45 12.63 8.52 6.75
CA GLN A 45 13.13 9.63 7.55
C GLN A 45 14.51 9.33 8.13
N LYS A 46 14.68 8.16 8.76
CA LYS A 46 15.96 7.66 9.27
C LYS A 46 16.79 6.97 8.17
N GLY A 47 16.17 6.76 7.01
CA GLY A 47 16.80 6.13 5.85
C GLY A 47 16.87 4.61 5.89
N LYS A 48 16.12 3.95 6.78
CA LYS A 48 16.14 2.49 6.98
C LYS A 48 14.75 1.90 6.90
N ALA A 49 14.61 0.79 6.19
CA ALA A 49 13.35 0.03 6.15
C ALA A 49 13.62 -1.47 5.99
N ASP A 50 12.66 -2.27 6.42
CA ASP A 50 12.69 -3.72 6.35
C ASP A 50 11.72 -4.21 5.28
N TYR A 51 12.17 -5.10 4.42
CA TYR A 51 11.35 -5.70 3.36
C TYR A 51 11.28 -7.22 3.55
N ILE A 52 10.06 -7.76 3.47
CA ILE A 52 9.82 -9.20 3.49
C ILE A 52 9.45 -9.62 2.08
N VAL A 53 10.34 -10.37 1.44
CA VAL A 53 10.24 -10.71 0.01
C VAL A 53 9.71 -12.13 -0.14
N THR A 54 8.42 -12.23 -0.40
CA THR A 54 7.71 -13.50 -0.54
C THR A 54 7.19 -13.76 -1.95
N GLY A 55 7.66 -12.97 -2.93
CA GLY A 55 7.28 -13.13 -4.33
C GLY A 55 7.89 -12.10 -5.25
N TYR A 56 7.54 -12.20 -6.52
CA TYR A 56 8.08 -11.38 -7.61
C TYR A 56 7.85 -9.87 -7.39
N PHE A 57 6.63 -9.46 -7.02
CA PHE A 57 6.32 -8.05 -6.84
C PHE A 57 6.96 -7.47 -5.58
N ALA A 58 7.02 -8.23 -4.49
CA ALA A 58 7.77 -7.83 -3.30
C ALA A 58 9.26 -7.67 -3.60
N ASN A 59 9.83 -8.52 -4.45
CA ASN A 59 11.23 -8.40 -4.89
C ASN A 59 11.46 -7.13 -5.73
N LYS A 60 10.51 -6.78 -6.60
CA LYS A 60 10.57 -5.50 -7.35
C LYS A 60 10.49 -4.28 -6.42
N ALA A 61 9.58 -4.31 -5.45
CA ALA A 61 9.47 -3.24 -4.46
C ALA A 61 10.76 -3.09 -3.64
N TYR A 62 11.35 -4.20 -3.20
CA TYR A 62 12.64 -4.22 -2.50
C TYR A 62 13.78 -3.63 -3.35
N ALA A 63 13.86 -4.06 -4.61
CA ALA A 63 14.88 -3.55 -5.54
C ALA A 63 14.74 -2.05 -5.80
N GLU A 64 13.50 -1.55 -5.92
CA GLU A 64 13.22 -0.12 -6.11
C GLU A 64 13.58 0.69 -4.86
N ALA A 65 13.15 0.24 -3.68
CA ALA A 65 13.38 0.94 -2.42
C ALA A 65 14.88 1.14 -2.11
N LYS A 66 15.74 0.20 -2.48
CA LYS A 66 17.20 0.30 -2.30
C LYS A 66 17.84 1.50 -2.99
N LYS A 67 17.17 2.13 -3.92
CA LYS A 67 17.64 3.37 -4.56
C LYS A 67 17.57 4.59 -3.62
N TYR A 68 16.76 4.50 -2.56
CA TYR A 68 16.38 5.63 -1.72
C TYR A 68 16.94 5.57 -0.30
N GLY A 69 17.41 4.41 0.15
CA GLY A 69 17.94 4.25 1.51
C GLY A 69 18.56 2.89 1.79
N ASP A 70 18.88 2.66 3.05
CA ASP A 70 19.40 1.40 3.57
C ASP A 70 18.24 0.43 3.82
N ILE A 71 18.01 -0.48 2.88
CA ILE A 71 16.88 -1.38 2.90
C ILE A 71 17.35 -2.80 3.21
N ALA A 72 16.90 -3.33 4.35
CA ALA A 72 17.22 -4.69 4.78
C ALA A 72 16.23 -5.71 4.22
N LEU A 73 16.74 -6.88 3.84
CA LEU A 73 15.92 -8.06 3.58
C LEU A 73 15.62 -8.75 4.92
N ALA A 74 14.49 -8.41 5.52
CA ALA A 74 14.12 -8.91 6.85
C ALA A 74 13.53 -10.32 6.84
N GLY A 75 13.17 -10.84 5.69
CA GLY A 75 12.66 -12.19 5.50
C GLY A 75 12.41 -12.50 4.03
N THR A 76 12.53 -13.78 3.68
CA THR A 76 12.24 -14.23 2.32
C THR A 76 11.88 -15.70 2.31
N SER A 77 11.11 -16.13 1.32
CA SER A 77 10.83 -17.53 1.02
C SER A 77 11.43 -17.97 -0.33
N LYS A 78 12.44 -17.24 -0.80
CA LYS A 78 13.12 -17.52 -2.09
C LYS A 78 13.80 -18.89 -2.12
N ASP A 79 14.22 -19.39 -0.97
CA ASP A 79 14.85 -20.70 -0.80
C ASP A 79 13.98 -21.87 -1.27
N LYS A 80 12.63 -21.66 -1.28
CA LYS A 80 11.64 -22.62 -1.80
C LYS A 80 10.74 -21.99 -2.87
N ASP A 81 11.32 -21.20 -3.75
CA ASP A 81 10.62 -20.58 -4.87
C ASP A 81 9.31 -19.87 -4.48
N PHE A 82 9.32 -19.19 -3.31
CA PHE A 82 8.18 -18.42 -2.78
C PHE A 82 6.90 -19.25 -2.52
N THR A 83 7.04 -20.51 -2.19
CA THR A 83 5.90 -21.42 -1.93
C THR A 83 5.35 -21.35 -0.52
N TYR A 84 5.92 -20.53 0.35
CA TYR A 84 5.46 -20.33 1.74
C TYR A 84 5.60 -18.88 2.21
N ILE A 85 4.97 -18.57 3.34
CA ILE A 85 5.13 -17.32 4.07
C ILE A 85 6.03 -17.59 5.29
N PRO A 86 7.11 -16.82 5.52
CA PRO A 86 7.96 -16.97 6.70
C PRO A 86 7.15 -16.81 8.00
N LYS A 87 7.51 -17.54 9.03
CA LYS A 87 6.94 -17.40 10.38
C LYS A 87 7.55 -16.19 11.08
N GLN A 88 6.85 -15.65 12.08
CA GLN A 88 7.32 -14.47 12.84
C GLN A 88 8.77 -14.59 13.33
N GLN A 89 9.14 -15.75 13.89
CA GLN A 89 10.49 -15.98 14.40
C GLN A 89 11.59 -16.08 13.34
N GLU A 90 11.22 -16.17 12.06
CA GLU A 90 12.15 -16.20 10.92
C GLU A 90 12.40 -14.80 10.35
N LEU A 91 11.72 -13.77 10.89
CA LEU A 91 11.83 -12.38 10.44
C LEU A 91 12.89 -11.65 11.28
N ALA A 92 13.87 -11.04 10.61
CA ALA A 92 14.91 -10.20 11.21
C ALA A 92 14.49 -8.72 11.18
N LEU A 93 13.45 -8.36 11.93
CA LEU A 93 12.90 -7.01 11.95
C LEU A 93 13.72 -6.07 12.83
N ASN A 94 13.96 -4.85 12.33
CA ASN A 94 14.64 -3.79 13.02
C ASN A 94 13.63 -2.83 13.65
N LYS A 95 13.60 -2.73 14.99
CA LYS A 95 12.73 -1.80 15.72
C LYS A 95 12.96 -0.31 15.39
N ASP A 96 14.11 0.03 14.82
CA ASP A 96 14.48 1.39 14.45
C ASP A 96 14.24 1.68 12.96
N ALA A 97 13.65 0.75 12.20
CA ALA A 97 13.26 0.97 10.82
C ALA A 97 12.13 2.01 10.72
N ASP A 98 12.08 2.72 9.61
CA ASP A 98 11.00 3.68 9.32
C ASP A 98 9.69 2.96 8.99
N TYR A 99 9.77 1.80 8.35
CA TYR A 99 8.61 0.94 8.05
C TYR A 99 9.04 -0.49 7.72
N VAL A 100 8.07 -1.39 7.73
CA VAL A 100 8.20 -2.77 7.25
C VAL A 100 7.29 -2.97 6.05
N TYR A 101 7.82 -3.48 4.95
CA TYR A 101 7.07 -3.75 3.72
C TYR A 101 6.77 -5.24 3.56
N LEU A 102 5.53 -5.55 3.14
CA LEU A 102 5.12 -6.88 2.70
C LEU A 102 4.12 -6.82 1.54
N CYS A 103 4.08 -7.88 0.75
CA CYS A 103 3.00 -8.14 -0.21
C CYS A 103 2.04 -9.17 0.41
N ALA A 104 0.81 -8.75 0.71
CA ALA A 104 -0.13 -9.52 1.51
C ALA A 104 -0.61 -10.80 0.80
N ASN A 105 -0.70 -10.77 -0.53
CA ASN A 105 -1.01 -11.93 -1.35
C ASN A 105 -0.12 -11.97 -2.60
N ASN A 106 0.64 -13.05 -2.74
CA ASN A 106 1.59 -13.24 -3.84
C ASN A 106 0.86 -13.95 -5.00
N THR A 107 0.28 -13.18 -5.89
CA THR A 107 -0.63 -13.63 -6.96
C THR A 107 -0.03 -14.76 -7.82
N ILE A 108 1.25 -14.66 -8.17
CA ILE A 108 1.94 -15.61 -9.05
C ILE A 108 2.15 -16.96 -8.34
N TYR A 109 2.40 -16.93 -7.04
CA TYR A 109 2.79 -18.11 -6.26
C TYR A 109 1.65 -18.71 -5.44
N GLY A 110 0.49 -18.03 -5.37
CA GLY A 110 -0.66 -18.49 -4.63
C GLY A 110 -0.47 -18.51 -3.11
N THR A 111 0.47 -17.71 -2.59
CA THR A 111 0.73 -17.61 -1.15
C THR A 111 0.16 -16.32 -0.58
N GLU A 112 -0.48 -16.41 0.58
CA GLU A 112 -1.11 -15.29 1.28
C GLU A 112 -0.71 -15.26 2.76
N TRP A 113 -0.44 -14.07 3.28
CA TRP A 113 -0.22 -13.87 4.71
C TRP A 113 -1.48 -14.20 5.50
N LYS A 114 -1.35 -15.07 6.50
CA LYS A 114 -2.44 -15.47 7.40
C LYS A 114 -2.32 -14.81 8.78
N TYR A 115 -1.31 -13.99 9.00
CA TYR A 115 -1.07 -13.22 10.21
C TYR A 115 -0.47 -11.87 9.86
N VAL A 116 -0.59 -10.90 10.77
CA VAL A 116 0.09 -9.61 10.70
C VAL A 116 1.38 -9.73 11.51
N PRO A 117 2.56 -9.42 10.95
CA PRO A 117 3.80 -9.48 11.71
C PRO A 117 3.81 -8.51 12.90
N ASP A 118 4.31 -8.97 14.05
CA ASP A 118 4.62 -8.10 15.18
C ASP A 118 5.91 -7.31 14.88
N THR A 119 5.76 -6.06 14.53
CA THR A 119 6.84 -5.14 14.17
C THR A 119 7.31 -4.27 15.32
N LYS A 120 6.78 -4.48 16.53
CA LYS A 120 7.07 -3.67 17.73
C LYS A 120 6.78 -2.18 17.54
N GLY A 121 5.69 -1.88 16.81
CA GLY A 121 5.21 -0.52 16.58
C GLY A 121 5.78 0.16 15.32
N VAL A 122 6.68 -0.48 14.58
CA VAL A 122 7.12 0.03 13.27
C VAL A 122 5.96 -0.09 12.27
N PRO A 123 5.60 0.97 11.53
CA PRO A 123 4.47 0.93 10.59
C PRO A 123 4.64 -0.15 9.51
N ILE A 124 3.58 -0.89 9.23
CA ILE A 124 3.55 -1.87 8.14
C ILE A 124 3.00 -1.22 6.87
N VAL A 125 3.68 -1.41 5.77
CA VAL A 125 3.21 -1.07 4.42
C VAL A 125 2.87 -2.36 3.69
N ALA A 126 1.61 -2.51 3.28
CA ALA A 126 1.11 -3.71 2.64
C ALA A 126 0.62 -3.45 1.21
N ASP A 127 1.18 -4.16 0.24
CA ASP A 127 0.59 -4.32 -1.09
C ASP A 127 -0.53 -5.37 -1.00
N MET A 128 -1.77 -4.90 -1.15
CA MET A 128 -2.97 -5.76 -1.15
C MET A 128 -3.65 -5.82 -2.51
N SER A 129 -2.95 -5.55 -3.61
CA SER A 129 -3.55 -5.45 -4.94
C SER A 129 -4.41 -6.65 -5.32
N SER A 130 -4.08 -7.86 -4.88
CA SER A 130 -4.80 -9.07 -5.29
C SER A 130 -5.76 -9.63 -4.24
N ASN A 131 -5.75 -9.12 -3.01
CA ASN A 131 -6.63 -9.63 -1.95
C ASN A 131 -7.40 -8.56 -1.17
N ILE A 132 -7.25 -7.29 -1.51
CA ILE A 132 -8.11 -6.23 -0.94
C ILE A 132 -9.59 -6.53 -1.26
N LEU A 133 -10.49 -6.27 -0.31
CA LEU A 133 -11.92 -6.56 -0.42
C LEU A 133 -12.31 -8.05 -0.54
N SER A 134 -11.36 -8.98 -0.43
CA SER A 134 -11.66 -10.43 -0.47
C SER A 134 -12.08 -10.98 0.89
N LYS A 135 -11.71 -10.29 1.96
CA LYS A 135 -12.04 -10.63 3.36
C LYS A 135 -11.93 -9.40 4.24
N PRO A 136 -12.55 -9.38 5.42
CA PRO A 136 -12.36 -8.33 6.41
C PRO A 136 -10.88 -8.21 6.81
N ILE A 137 -10.42 -6.97 6.98
CA ILE A 137 -9.08 -6.64 7.47
C ILE A 137 -9.20 -5.60 8.59
N ARG A 138 -8.20 -5.54 9.46
CA ARG A 138 -8.07 -4.44 10.41
C ARG A 138 -7.10 -3.41 9.84
N VAL A 139 -7.63 -2.30 9.35
CA VAL A 139 -6.82 -1.24 8.74
C VAL A 139 -5.81 -0.66 9.74
N GLU A 140 -6.16 -0.62 11.03
CA GLU A 140 -5.30 -0.12 12.11
C GLU A 140 -3.99 -0.91 12.27
N ASP A 141 -3.93 -2.13 11.80
CA ASP A 141 -2.71 -2.95 11.84
C ASP A 141 -1.64 -2.45 10.85
N TYR A 142 -2.01 -1.51 9.95
CA TYR A 142 -1.15 -1.02 8.88
C TYR A 142 -0.96 0.49 8.93
N GLY A 143 0.25 0.94 8.58
CA GLY A 143 0.52 2.35 8.32
C GLY A 143 0.04 2.77 6.94
N ILE A 144 0.31 1.92 5.93
CA ILE A 144 -0.17 2.11 4.55
C ILE A 144 -0.68 0.78 4.01
N ILE A 145 -1.84 0.81 3.37
CA ILE A 145 -2.33 -0.22 2.47
C ILE A 145 -2.43 0.39 1.09
N PHE A 146 -1.87 -0.24 0.07
CA PHE A 146 -2.13 0.16 -1.30
C PHE A 146 -2.54 -1.02 -2.18
N ALA A 147 -3.25 -0.72 -3.24
CA ALA A 147 -3.74 -1.74 -4.17
C ALA A 147 -3.96 -1.16 -5.57
N GLY A 148 -3.42 -1.82 -6.58
CA GLY A 148 -3.81 -1.58 -7.97
C GLY A 148 -5.21 -2.15 -8.23
N ALA A 149 -6.11 -1.33 -8.77
CA ALA A 149 -7.54 -1.68 -8.89
C ALA A 149 -7.81 -2.84 -9.87
N GLN A 150 -6.96 -3.05 -10.87
CA GLN A 150 -7.15 -3.99 -11.97
C GLN A 150 -7.28 -5.46 -11.58
N LYS A 151 -7.03 -5.81 -10.32
CA LYS A 151 -7.15 -7.20 -9.86
C LYS A 151 -8.48 -7.47 -9.16
N ASN A 152 -8.72 -6.86 -8.00
CA ASN A 152 -9.88 -7.21 -7.17
C ASN A 152 -10.86 -6.06 -6.89
N MET A 153 -10.57 -4.84 -7.36
CA MET A 153 -11.43 -3.66 -7.09
C MET A 153 -12.15 -3.11 -8.31
N GLY A 154 -11.58 -3.23 -9.51
CA GLY A 154 -12.11 -2.56 -10.68
C GLY A 154 -11.22 -2.71 -11.92
N CYS A 155 -11.05 -1.64 -12.68
CA CYS A 155 -10.27 -1.64 -13.91
C CYS A 155 -8.87 -1.02 -13.72
N ALA A 156 -8.01 -1.23 -14.72
CA ALA A 156 -6.68 -0.62 -14.78
C ALA A 156 -6.75 0.92 -14.81
N GLY A 157 -5.68 1.57 -14.32
CA GLY A 157 -5.53 3.03 -14.32
C GLY A 157 -5.78 3.70 -12.96
N LEU A 158 -6.23 2.94 -11.97
CA LEU A 158 -6.44 3.41 -10.60
C LEU A 158 -5.59 2.60 -9.61
N THR A 159 -4.98 3.32 -8.68
CA THR A 159 -4.38 2.75 -7.47
C THR A 159 -5.02 3.40 -6.26
N VAL A 160 -5.49 2.61 -5.31
CA VAL A 160 -5.97 3.12 -4.02
C VAL A 160 -4.85 3.00 -3.00
N ALA A 161 -4.59 4.08 -2.26
CA ALA A 161 -3.71 4.07 -1.10
C ALA A 161 -4.47 4.56 0.13
N ILE A 162 -4.45 3.76 1.19
CA ILE A 162 -5.02 4.08 2.50
C ILE A 162 -3.84 4.38 3.41
N VAL A 163 -3.65 5.65 3.75
CA VAL A 163 -2.43 6.15 4.40
C VAL A 163 -2.78 6.75 5.76
N ARG A 164 -2.15 6.28 6.82
CA ARG A 164 -2.31 6.85 8.15
C ARG A 164 -1.77 8.28 8.18
N GLU A 165 -2.52 9.20 8.75
CA GLU A 165 -2.26 10.64 8.66
C GLU A 165 -0.88 11.05 9.21
N ASP A 166 -0.41 10.39 10.27
CA ASP A 166 0.91 10.67 10.85
C ASP A 166 2.10 10.33 9.93
N LEU A 167 1.85 9.57 8.86
CA LEU A 167 2.86 9.21 7.86
C LEU A 167 2.89 10.17 6.66
N ILE A 168 2.00 11.16 6.61
CA ILE A 168 1.90 12.14 5.53
C ILE A 168 2.67 13.41 5.92
N GLY A 169 3.34 14.03 4.93
CA GLY A 169 4.07 15.29 5.14
C GLY A 169 5.55 15.12 5.48
N HIS A 170 6.11 13.94 5.24
CA HIS A 170 7.51 13.61 5.52
C HIS A 170 8.30 13.27 4.24
N ALA A 171 7.77 13.59 3.07
CA ALA A 171 8.45 13.32 1.82
C ALA A 171 9.82 14.02 1.76
N LYS A 172 10.78 13.37 1.10
CA LYS A 172 12.09 13.98 0.83
C LYS A 172 11.91 15.22 -0.03
N GLU A 173 12.72 16.27 0.19
CA GLU A 173 12.63 17.56 -0.50
C GLU A 173 12.62 17.44 -2.03
N PHE A 174 13.37 16.50 -2.58
CA PHE A 174 13.43 16.27 -4.03
C PHE A 174 12.29 15.41 -4.57
N THR A 175 11.31 15.02 -3.75
CA THR A 175 10.20 14.18 -4.19
C THR A 175 9.33 14.93 -5.20
N PRO A 176 9.07 14.37 -6.39
CA PRO A 176 8.15 14.98 -7.33
C PRO A 176 6.74 15.10 -6.71
N VAL A 177 6.06 16.20 -6.99
CA VAL A 177 4.74 16.49 -6.40
C VAL A 177 3.72 15.35 -6.56
N MET A 178 3.72 14.67 -7.70
CA MET A 178 2.82 13.53 -7.95
C MET A 178 3.23 12.25 -7.22
N MET A 179 4.39 12.25 -6.56
CA MET A 179 4.90 11.16 -5.73
C MET A 179 4.82 11.49 -4.23
N ASP A 180 4.37 12.68 -3.85
CA ASP A 180 4.20 13.11 -2.47
C ASP A 180 2.74 12.95 -2.03
N TYR A 181 2.51 12.21 -0.94
CA TYR A 181 1.15 12.01 -0.43
C TYR A 181 0.51 13.29 0.10
N ALA A 182 1.28 14.26 0.60
CA ALA A 182 0.73 15.45 1.26
C ALA A 182 -0.10 16.33 0.31
N PRO A 183 0.40 16.81 -0.85
CA PRO A 183 -0.40 17.61 -1.77
C PRO A 183 -1.55 16.81 -2.40
N LEU A 184 -1.39 15.49 -2.57
CA LEU A 184 -2.45 14.64 -3.08
C LEU A 184 -3.58 14.47 -2.05
N ALA A 185 -3.25 14.35 -0.76
CA ALA A 185 -4.22 14.29 0.32
C ALA A 185 -4.92 15.64 0.54
N GLU A 186 -4.18 16.75 0.48
CA GLU A 186 -4.73 18.11 0.63
C GLU A 186 -5.78 18.43 -0.44
N LYS A 187 -5.63 17.90 -1.63
CA LYS A 187 -6.53 18.13 -2.77
C LYS A 187 -7.53 16.99 -3.00
N ASP A 188 -7.76 16.14 -2.01
CA ASP A 188 -8.68 15.00 -2.11
C ASP A 188 -8.46 14.17 -3.38
N SER A 189 -7.21 13.89 -3.71
CA SER A 189 -6.75 13.18 -4.91
C SER A 189 -6.99 13.93 -6.24
N MET A 190 -7.38 15.18 -6.19
CA MET A 190 -7.67 16.02 -7.37
C MET A 190 -6.61 17.11 -7.60
N TYR A 191 -5.35 16.83 -7.24
CA TYR A 191 -4.24 17.71 -7.57
C TYR A 191 -4.10 17.92 -9.10
N ASN A 192 -4.28 16.84 -9.84
CA ASN A 192 -4.50 16.85 -11.29
C ASN A 192 -5.80 16.10 -11.62
N THR A 193 -6.18 16.01 -12.87
CA THR A 193 -7.34 15.23 -13.29
C THR A 193 -7.15 13.75 -12.93
N PRO A 194 -7.96 13.18 -12.04
CA PRO A 194 -7.84 11.79 -11.63
C PRO A 194 -8.39 10.82 -12.70
N PRO A 195 -8.17 9.51 -12.57
CA PRO A 195 -8.69 8.50 -13.49
C PRO A 195 -10.20 8.31 -13.30
N THR A 196 -10.99 9.26 -13.78
CA THR A 196 -12.42 9.44 -13.51
C THR A 196 -13.26 8.20 -13.80
N TYR A 197 -13.04 7.53 -14.93
CA TYR A 197 -13.76 6.32 -15.30
C TYR A 197 -13.44 5.16 -14.35
N ALA A 198 -12.16 4.96 -14.00
CA ALA A 198 -11.75 3.90 -13.10
C ALA A 198 -12.30 4.10 -11.68
N ILE A 199 -12.38 5.35 -11.20
CA ILE A 199 -13.01 5.70 -9.93
C ILE A 199 -14.53 5.46 -9.99
N TYR A 200 -15.19 5.78 -11.11
CA TYR A 200 -16.60 5.48 -11.31
C TYR A 200 -16.87 3.96 -11.24
N ILE A 201 -16.06 3.15 -11.91
CA ILE A 201 -16.18 1.68 -11.82
C ILE A 201 -15.99 1.21 -10.38
N LEU A 202 -14.97 1.71 -9.67
CA LEU A 202 -14.77 1.39 -8.27
C LEU A 202 -15.97 1.80 -7.40
N SER A 203 -16.65 2.90 -7.74
CA SER A 203 -17.84 3.35 -7.00
C SER A 203 -18.98 2.32 -6.99
N LEU A 204 -18.94 1.33 -7.88
CA LEU A 204 -19.96 0.29 -8.02
C LEU A 204 -19.68 -0.95 -7.16
N ILE A 205 -18.67 -0.95 -6.31
CA ILE A 205 -18.31 -2.09 -5.43
C ILE A 205 -19.49 -2.58 -4.57
N HIS A 206 -20.44 -1.72 -4.25
CA HIS A 206 -21.64 -2.07 -3.48
C HIS A 206 -22.64 -2.97 -4.24
N ILE A 207 -22.42 -3.21 -5.53
CA ILE A 207 -23.29 -4.08 -6.35
C ILE A 207 -22.84 -5.53 -6.27
N SER A 208 -21.62 -5.77 -5.81
CA SER A 208 -21.02 -7.12 -5.72
C SER A 208 -21.23 -7.81 -4.36
N GLU A 209 -22.02 -7.21 -3.47
CA GLU A 209 -22.40 -7.81 -2.17
C GLU A 209 -23.59 -8.77 -2.30
#